data_c11e9145ad7becb058e231e344b3e5f8
#
_entry.id   c11e9145ad7becb058e231e344b3e5f8
#
_cell.length_a   1.000
_cell.length_b   1.000
_cell.length_c   1.000
_cell.angle_alpha   90.00
_cell.angle_beta   90.00
_cell.angle_gamma   90.00
#
_symmetry.space_group_name_H-M   'P 1'
#
loop_
_entity.id
_entity.type
_entity.pdbx_description
1 polymer ?
#
loop_
_entity_poly.entity_id
_entity_poly.type
_entity_poly.pdbx_seq_one_letter_code
_entity_poly.pdbx_strand_id
1 'polypeptide(L)'
;IVTMINLDMIGRMKDSSITVGGVGTSPMFEPLLKRESIGRNFTINMTKPGYGPSDHAAFYTKDIPVLFFFTGFHSEYHTPGDSWELINLKGEKDILDLVYDITFHLSRLPERPAFTEAGPKVGRMQRNTKFKVTFGIVPSYGSTKKGLEVDGISKADGPAAKAGILKGDVIKTIDGKPINDIYEFMDRLGELEPGMTIKVLIDRNGAERELPVTF
;
A
#
# COMPACT_ATOMS: atom_id res chain seq x y z
N ILE A 1 9.46 -22.58 7.25
CA ILE A 1 9.60 -21.22 6.67
C ILE A 1 10.09 -20.32 7.77
N VAL A 2 11.13 -19.53 7.50
CA VAL A 2 11.79 -18.65 8.48
C VAL A 2 11.24 -17.23 8.38
N THR A 3 11.09 -16.75 7.17
CA THR A 3 10.49 -15.45 6.81
C THR A 3 9.96 -15.52 5.38
N MET A 4 9.09 -14.61 5.00
CA MET A 4 8.60 -14.47 3.64
C MET A 4 8.96 -13.09 3.11
N ILE A 5 9.57 -13.03 1.95
CA ILE A 5 9.89 -11.81 1.23
C ILE A 5 9.03 -11.79 -0.02
N ASN A 6 8.17 -10.80 -0.12
CA ASN A 6 7.25 -10.62 -1.25
C ASN A 6 7.68 -9.43 -2.10
N LEU A 7 7.80 -9.65 -3.39
CA LEU A 7 8.08 -8.61 -4.38
C LEU A 7 6.85 -8.52 -5.28
N ASP A 8 6.16 -7.40 -5.21
CA ASP A 8 4.97 -7.16 -6.01
C ASP A 8 5.03 -5.75 -6.60
N MET A 9 4.88 -5.65 -7.93
CA MET A 9 4.95 -4.40 -8.69
C MET A 9 6.27 -3.62 -8.47
N ILE A 10 7.41 -4.31 -8.45
CA ILE A 10 8.72 -3.69 -8.22
C ILE A 10 9.34 -3.03 -9.47
N GLY A 11 8.78 -3.26 -10.64
CA GLY A 11 9.32 -2.80 -11.93
C GLY A 11 9.04 -1.33 -12.26
N ARG A 12 8.34 -0.57 -11.42
CA ARG A 12 7.88 0.80 -11.74
C ARG A 12 8.38 1.84 -10.75
N MET A 13 9.60 1.67 -10.22
CA MET A 13 10.19 2.64 -9.31
C MET A 13 10.17 4.06 -9.91
N LYS A 14 9.59 5.01 -9.17
CA LYS A 14 9.55 6.44 -9.46
C LYS A 14 10.20 7.22 -8.33
N ASP A 15 10.73 8.39 -8.65
CA ASP A 15 11.31 9.33 -7.67
C ASP A 15 12.36 8.68 -6.75
N SER A 16 13.05 7.66 -7.25
CA SER A 16 14.04 6.88 -6.50
C SER A 16 13.52 6.48 -5.12
N SER A 17 12.30 5.94 -5.07
CA SER A 17 11.61 5.58 -3.82
C SER A 17 10.89 4.25 -3.93
N ILE A 18 10.96 3.46 -2.84
CA ILE A 18 10.22 2.21 -2.69
C ILE A 18 9.50 2.19 -1.33
N THR A 19 8.44 1.41 -1.24
CA THR A 19 7.79 1.07 0.02
C THR A 19 8.16 -0.34 0.44
N VAL A 20 8.51 -0.52 1.71
CA VAL A 20 8.71 -1.84 2.32
C VAL A 20 7.74 -1.98 3.49
N GLY A 21 6.72 -2.83 3.29
CA GLY A 21 5.73 -3.20 4.29
C GLY A 21 6.19 -4.36 5.16
N GLY A 22 5.49 -4.55 6.29
CA GLY A 22 5.75 -5.67 7.19
C GLY A 22 6.96 -5.49 8.11
N VAL A 23 7.59 -4.31 8.13
CA VAL A 23 8.81 -4.11 8.93
C VAL A 23 8.58 -4.29 10.43
N GLY A 24 7.34 -4.12 10.91
CA GLY A 24 6.97 -4.36 12.30
C GLY A 24 6.82 -5.83 12.67
N THR A 25 6.84 -6.75 11.69
CA THR A 25 6.61 -8.18 11.93
C THR A 25 7.82 -8.91 12.52
N SER A 26 8.98 -8.24 12.59
CA SER A 26 10.13 -8.68 13.36
C SER A 26 10.96 -7.48 13.84
N PRO A 27 11.46 -7.49 15.09
CA PRO A 27 12.29 -6.40 15.63
C PRO A 27 13.57 -6.15 14.82
N MET A 28 14.04 -7.15 14.09
CA MET A 28 15.28 -7.04 13.32
C MET A 28 15.12 -6.39 11.95
N PHE A 29 13.90 -6.28 11.41
CA PHE A 29 13.71 -5.86 10.03
C PHE A 29 14.03 -4.38 9.79
N GLU A 30 13.59 -3.49 10.66
CA GLU A 30 13.88 -2.07 10.52
C GLU A 30 15.39 -1.76 10.62
N PRO A 31 16.14 -2.28 11.61
CA PRO A 31 17.59 -2.14 11.65
C PRO A 31 18.30 -2.76 10.43
N LEU A 32 17.86 -3.93 9.98
CA LEU A 32 18.41 -4.60 8.81
C LEU A 32 18.23 -3.75 7.56
N LEU A 33 17.00 -3.28 7.28
CA LEU A 33 16.72 -2.43 6.13
C LEU A 33 17.52 -1.13 6.15
N LYS A 34 17.63 -0.47 7.31
CA LYS A 34 18.45 0.74 7.46
C LYS A 34 19.91 0.48 7.14
N ARG A 35 20.46 -0.64 7.59
CA ARG A 35 21.85 -1.02 7.31
C ARG A 35 22.06 -1.31 5.81
N GLU A 36 21.22 -2.15 5.22
CA GLU A 36 21.35 -2.55 3.81
C GLU A 36 20.98 -1.43 2.82
N SER A 37 20.36 -0.35 3.29
CA SER A 37 20.08 0.85 2.47
C SER A 37 21.27 1.81 2.37
N ILE A 38 22.30 1.66 3.19
CA ILE A 38 23.46 2.56 3.18
C ILE A 38 24.16 2.52 1.83
N GLY A 39 24.37 3.70 1.24
CA GLY A 39 25.05 3.85 -0.07
C GLY A 39 24.15 3.55 -1.29
N ARG A 40 22.88 3.25 -1.12
CA ARG A 40 21.93 3.09 -2.22
C ARG A 40 21.34 4.44 -2.64
N ASN A 41 21.01 4.57 -3.91
CA ASN A 41 20.52 5.81 -4.51
C ASN A 41 18.98 5.90 -4.53
N PHE A 42 18.31 5.32 -3.52
CA PHE A 42 16.87 5.41 -3.38
C PHE A 42 16.44 5.42 -1.90
N THR A 43 15.26 5.95 -1.66
CA THR A 43 14.66 6.04 -0.33
C THR A 43 13.76 4.84 -0.08
N ILE A 44 13.79 4.30 1.15
CA ILE A 44 12.90 3.24 1.60
C ILE A 44 11.85 3.84 2.55
N ASN A 45 10.59 3.83 2.14
CA ASN A 45 9.45 4.16 2.97
C ASN A 45 9.01 2.90 3.73
N MET A 46 9.23 2.85 5.03
CA MET A 46 8.96 1.68 5.85
C MET A 46 7.57 1.74 6.49
N THR A 47 6.77 0.68 6.35
CA THR A 47 5.48 0.55 7.02
C THR A 47 5.42 -0.69 7.88
N LYS A 48 4.85 -0.55 9.10
CA LYS A 48 4.88 -1.61 10.12
C LYS A 48 3.92 -2.78 9.85
N PRO A 49 2.67 -2.56 9.38
CA PRO A 49 1.68 -3.64 9.25
C PRO A 49 2.17 -4.81 8.41
N GLY A 50 1.92 -6.03 8.90
CA GLY A 50 2.27 -7.26 8.20
C GLY A 50 1.15 -7.81 7.33
N TYR A 51 -0.08 -7.32 7.47
CA TYR A 51 -1.20 -7.68 6.62
C TYR A 51 -1.35 -6.67 5.48
N GLY A 52 -1.59 -7.16 4.27
CA GLY A 52 -1.75 -6.33 3.08
C GLY A 52 -2.38 -7.09 1.90
N PRO A 53 -2.60 -6.42 0.77
CA PRO A 53 -3.34 -6.98 -0.37
C PRO A 53 -2.46 -7.79 -1.34
N SER A 54 -1.49 -8.53 -0.82
CA SER A 54 -0.61 -9.38 -1.61
C SER A 54 -0.25 -10.66 -0.84
N ASP A 55 0.54 -11.55 -1.41
CA ASP A 55 0.81 -12.92 -0.93
C ASP A 55 1.42 -12.98 0.47
N HIS A 56 2.14 -11.94 0.91
CA HIS A 56 2.71 -11.86 2.27
C HIS A 56 1.65 -11.98 3.37
N ALA A 57 0.40 -11.57 3.09
CA ALA A 57 -0.69 -11.66 4.06
C ALA A 57 -0.95 -13.10 4.52
N ALA A 58 -0.89 -14.07 3.59
CA ALA A 58 -1.11 -15.47 3.90
C ALA A 58 -0.08 -16.04 4.89
N PHE A 59 1.14 -15.53 4.85
CA PHE A 59 2.24 -15.92 5.75
C PHE A 59 2.15 -15.20 7.08
N TYR A 60 1.86 -13.90 7.06
CA TYR A 60 1.67 -13.11 8.28
C TYR A 60 0.59 -13.68 9.19
N THR A 61 -0.54 -14.14 8.62
CA THR A 61 -1.62 -14.79 9.38
C THR A 61 -1.20 -16.08 10.08
N LYS A 62 -0.04 -16.64 9.72
CA LYS A 62 0.56 -17.85 10.30
C LYS A 62 1.78 -17.57 11.20
N ASP A 63 1.89 -16.35 11.71
CA ASP A 63 2.99 -15.92 12.57
C ASP A 63 4.38 -16.05 11.91
N ILE A 64 4.43 -15.86 10.60
CA ILE A 64 5.68 -15.80 9.85
C ILE A 64 6.02 -14.34 9.60
N PRO A 65 7.22 -13.85 10.00
CA PRO A 65 7.67 -12.51 9.69
C PRO A 65 7.69 -12.27 8.16
N VAL A 66 7.23 -11.10 7.72
CA VAL A 66 7.11 -10.79 6.30
C VAL A 66 7.72 -9.44 5.96
N LEU A 67 8.30 -9.34 4.75
CA LEU A 67 8.67 -8.08 4.12
C LEU A 67 7.97 -8.00 2.75
N PHE A 68 7.37 -6.88 2.46
CA PHE A 68 6.62 -6.61 1.22
C PHE A 68 7.22 -5.42 0.49
N PHE A 69 7.85 -5.66 -0.66
CA PHE A 69 8.47 -4.65 -1.51
C PHE A 69 7.51 -4.21 -2.60
N PHE A 70 7.32 -2.89 -2.74
CA PHE A 70 6.33 -2.31 -3.62
C PHE A 70 6.78 -0.93 -4.12
N THR A 71 6.60 -0.62 -5.41
CA THR A 71 6.99 0.67 -6.01
C THR A 71 5.84 1.65 -6.22
N GLY A 72 4.64 1.28 -5.76
CA GLY A 72 3.43 2.09 -5.94
C GLY A 72 2.61 1.66 -7.15
N PHE A 73 1.39 2.20 -7.23
CA PHE A 73 0.52 2.00 -8.37
C PHE A 73 0.92 2.91 -9.55
N HIS A 74 0.54 2.48 -10.73
CA HIS A 74 0.72 3.23 -11.97
C HIS A 74 -0.56 3.19 -12.82
N SER A 75 -0.68 4.09 -13.78
CA SER A 75 -1.90 4.28 -14.59
C SER A 75 -2.29 3.04 -15.40
N GLU A 76 -1.30 2.25 -15.79
CA GLU A 76 -1.48 1.06 -16.63
C GLU A 76 -1.85 -0.19 -15.83
N TYR A 77 -1.86 -0.12 -14.47
CA TYR A 77 -2.17 -1.25 -13.59
C TYR A 77 -3.47 -1.94 -13.99
N HIS A 78 -3.41 -3.26 -14.21
CA HIS A 78 -4.52 -4.11 -14.66
C HIS A 78 -5.15 -3.68 -16.00
N THR A 79 -4.37 -3.05 -16.88
CA THR A 79 -4.81 -2.72 -18.23
C THR A 79 -3.94 -3.39 -19.29
N PRO A 80 -4.41 -3.51 -20.55
CA PRO A 80 -3.58 -4.02 -21.64
C PRO A 80 -2.35 -3.15 -21.96
N GLY A 81 -2.32 -1.91 -21.46
CA GLY A 81 -1.19 -0.99 -21.63
C GLY A 81 -0.05 -1.23 -20.65
N ASP A 82 -0.20 -2.13 -19.67
CA ASP A 82 0.89 -2.48 -18.74
C ASP A 82 1.85 -3.48 -19.41
N SER A 83 2.76 -2.94 -20.20
CA SER A 83 3.70 -3.68 -21.00
C SER A 83 5.12 -3.63 -20.45
N TRP A 84 5.97 -4.57 -20.85
CA TRP A 84 7.34 -4.71 -20.36
C TRP A 84 8.25 -3.51 -20.71
N GLU A 85 7.96 -2.76 -21.79
CA GLU A 85 8.72 -1.57 -22.19
C GLU A 85 8.64 -0.45 -21.13
N LEU A 86 7.64 -0.49 -20.28
CA LEU A 86 7.44 0.49 -19.23
C LEU A 86 8.19 0.15 -17.93
N ILE A 87 8.89 -0.97 -17.88
CA ILE A 87 9.67 -1.38 -16.72
C ILE A 87 10.91 -0.50 -16.57
N ASN A 88 11.11 0.05 -15.38
CA ASN A 88 12.34 0.71 -14.97
C ASN A 88 13.38 -0.35 -14.59
N LEU A 89 14.07 -0.92 -15.59
CA LEU A 89 15.04 -2.01 -15.38
C LEU A 89 16.14 -1.64 -14.38
N LYS A 90 16.59 -0.37 -14.38
CA LYS A 90 17.60 0.08 -13.41
C LYS A 90 17.03 0.09 -12.00
N GLY A 91 15.85 0.64 -11.80
CA GLY A 91 15.19 0.68 -10.51
C GLY A 91 14.86 -0.72 -9.98
N GLU A 92 14.37 -1.60 -10.85
CA GLU A 92 14.10 -2.99 -10.49
C GLU A 92 15.38 -3.73 -10.07
N LYS A 93 16.47 -3.56 -10.82
CA LYS A 93 17.78 -4.11 -10.43
C LYS A 93 18.25 -3.61 -9.08
N ASP A 94 18.13 -2.30 -8.82
CA ASP A 94 18.54 -1.71 -7.55
C ASP A 94 17.74 -2.31 -6.36
N ILE A 95 16.44 -2.61 -6.56
CA ILE A 95 15.60 -3.31 -5.57
C ILE A 95 16.06 -4.77 -5.40
N LEU A 96 16.30 -5.48 -6.50
CA LEU A 96 16.75 -6.88 -6.44
C LEU A 96 18.11 -7.01 -5.72
N ASP A 97 19.02 -6.09 -5.92
CA ASP A 97 20.30 -6.05 -5.19
C ASP A 97 20.06 -5.87 -3.67
N LEU A 98 19.14 -5.00 -3.27
CA LEU A 98 18.76 -4.84 -1.86
C LEU A 98 18.14 -6.13 -1.30
N VAL A 99 17.20 -6.72 -2.03
CA VAL A 99 16.51 -7.96 -1.62
C VAL A 99 17.48 -9.12 -1.52
N TYR A 100 18.46 -9.19 -2.45
CA TYR A 100 19.53 -10.18 -2.37
C TYR A 100 20.33 -10.07 -1.08
N ASP A 101 20.81 -8.86 -0.73
CA ASP A 101 21.61 -8.63 0.48
C ASP A 101 20.82 -8.97 1.75
N ILE A 102 19.53 -8.57 1.80
CA ILE A 102 18.61 -8.91 2.91
C ILE A 102 18.45 -10.44 3.00
N THR A 103 18.17 -11.11 1.89
CA THR A 103 17.97 -12.56 1.84
C THR A 103 19.23 -13.31 2.26
N PHE A 104 20.37 -12.86 1.76
CA PHE A 104 21.67 -13.43 2.09
C PHE A 104 21.96 -13.30 3.60
N HIS A 105 21.67 -12.14 4.18
CA HIS A 105 21.79 -11.93 5.62
C HIS A 105 20.86 -12.86 6.42
N LEU A 106 19.58 -12.88 6.07
CA LEU A 106 18.55 -13.69 6.76
C LEU A 106 18.84 -15.20 6.67
N SER A 107 19.38 -15.67 5.52
CA SER A 107 19.73 -17.08 5.33
C SER A 107 20.87 -17.59 6.21
N ARG A 108 21.68 -16.67 6.76
CA ARG A 108 22.85 -16.97 7.60
C ARG A 108 22.62 -16.77 9.10
N LEU A 109 21.41 -16.38 9.47
CA LEU A 109 21.10 -16.22 10.89
C LEU A 109 21.16 -17.59 11.60
N PRO A 110 21.75 -17.64 12.80
CA PRO A 110 21.77 -18.86 13.61
C PRO A 110 20.38 -19.22 14.14
N GLU A 111 19.52 -18.21 14.30
CA GLU A 111 18.16 -18.35 14.83
C GLU A 111 17.15 -17.68 13.88
N ARG A 112 15.89 -18.12 13.97
CA ARG A 112 14.80 -17.52 13.20
C ARG A 112 14.54 -16.09 13.67
N PRO A 113 14.20 -15.15 12.75
CA PRO A 113 13.66 -13.86 13.14
C PRO A 113 12.45 -14.02 14.06
N ALA A 114 12.48 -13.36 15.21
CA ALA A 114 11.34 -13.37 16.12
C ALA A 114 10.12 -12.72 15.45
N PHE A 115 8.97 -13.37 15.55
CA PHE A 115 7.71 -12.79 15.06
C PHE A 115 7.15 -11.79 16.07
N THR A 116 6.67 -10.67 15.55
CA THR A 116 5.91 -9.66 16.30
C THR A 116 4.62 -9.37 15.54
N GLU A 117 3.50 -9.38 16.23
CA GLU A 117 2.23 -8.97 15.63
C GLU A 117 2.27 -7.46 15.32
N ALA A 118 2.08 -7.13 14.05
CA ALA A 118 2.11 -5.76 13.55
C ALA A 118 0.84 -5.47 12.73
N GLY A 119 -0.19 -5.04 13.40
CA GLY A 119 -1.53 -4.82 12.83
C GLY A 119 -2.38 -6.09 12.81
N PRO A 120 -3.65 -5.99 12.37
CA PRO A 120 -4.59 -7.09 12.37
C PRO A 120 -4.15 -8.22 11.44
N LYS A 121 -4.36 -9.48 11.84
CA LYS A 121 -4.06 -10.67 11.03
C LYS A 121 -5.13 -11.01 10.00
N VAL A 122 -6.25 -10.35 10.06
CA VAL A 122 -7.38 -10.54 9.15
C VAL A 122 -7.72 -9.17 8.61
N GLY A 123 -7.76 -9.03 7.31
CA GLY A 123 -8.45 -7.88 6.73
C GLY A 123 -9.89 -7.94 7.24
N ARG A 124 -10.44 -6.82 7.68
CA ARG A 124 -11.88 -6.69 8.03
C ARG A 124 -12.80 -7.14 6.89
N MET A 125 -12.23 -7.37 5.69
CA MET A 125 -12.89 -7.88 4.48
C MET A 125 -13.22 -9.38 4.49
N GLN A 126 -13.50 -10.03 5.63
CA GLN A 126 -14.12 -11.37 5.61
C GLN A 126 -15.65 -11.34 5.34
N ARG A 127 -16.18 -10.24 4.87
CA ARG A 127 -17.47 -10.25 4.21
C ARG A 127 -17.26 -10.33 2.72
N ASN A 128 -17.97 -11.26 2.09
CA ASN A 128 -18.09 -11.47 0.64
C ASN A 128 -18.77 -10.23 -0.02
N THR A 129 -18.16 -9.05 0.17
CA THR A 129 -18.71 -7.77 -0.25
C THR A 129 -18.33 -7.58 -1.71
N LYS A 130 -19.21 -8.00 -2.60
CA LYS A 130 -19.18 -7.49 -3.97
C LYS A 130 -19.49 -5.99 -3.86
N PHE A 131 -18.47 -5.15 -4.11
CA PHE A 131 -18.71 -3.72 -4.21
C PHE A 131 -19.73 -3.44 -5.29
N LYS A 132 -20.78 -2.72 -4.95
CA LYS A 132 -21.83 -2.32 -5.89
C LYS A 132 -21.45 -1.05 -6.66
N VAL A 133 -20.49 -0.30 -6.10
CA VAL A 133 -19.98 0.95 -6.64
C VAL A 133 -18.45 0.95 -6.69
N THR A 134 -17.87 1.83 -7.50
CA THR A 134 -16.44 2.10 -7.52
C THR A 134 -16.21 3.57 -7.18
N PHE A 135 -15.24 3.86 -6.32
CA PHE A 135 -14.89 5.23 -5.95
C PHE A 135 -14.10 5.93 -7.09
N GLY A 136 -13.29 5.17 -7.81
CA GLY A 136 -12.53 5.66 -8.95
C GLY A 136 -11.19 6.32 -8.57
N ILE A 137 -10.60 5.94 -7.44
CA ILE A 137 -9.27 6.34 -7.02
C ILE A 137 -8.28 5.18 -7.05
N VAL A 138 -7.00 5.52 -7.06
CA VAL A 138 -5.88 4.62 -6.75
C VAL A 138 -5.42 4.98 -5.33
N PRO A 139 -5.64 4.11 -4.34
CA PRO A 139 -5.22 4.39 -2.96
C PRO A 139 -3.73 4.22 -2.78
N SER A 140 -3.10 4.99 -1.90
CA SER A 140 -1.72 4.78 -1.48
C SER A 140 -1.63 3.71 -0.40
N TYR A 141 -0.76 2.72 -0.60
CA TYR A 141 -0.45 1.70 0.40
C TYR A 141 0.81 2.02 1.22
N GLY A 142 1.59 3.00 0.78
CA GLY A 142 2.85 3.39 1.43
C GLY A 142 2.77 4.70 2.21
N SER A 143 1.58 5.29 2.33
CA SER A 143 1.42 6.57 3.03
C SER A 143 1.61 6.41 4.53
N THR A 144 2.38 7.35 5.11
CA THR A 144 2.50 7.51 6.57
C THR A 144 1.51 8.52 7.13
N LYS A 145 0.69 9.15 6.28
CA LYS A 145 -0.31 10.14 6.66
C LYS A 145 -1.49 9.45 7.34
N LYS A 146 -2.05 10.07 8.36
CA LYS A 146 -3.29 9.60 8.98
C LYS A 146 -4.45 9.85 8.01
N GLY A 147 -5.07 8.79 7.49
CA GLY A 147 -6.10 8.82 6.45
C GLY A 147 -5.72 7.96 5.26
N LEU A 148 -6.55 7.95 4.21
CA LEU A 148 -6.25 7.27 2.94
C LEU A 148 -5.75 8.30 1.92
N GLU A 149 -4.47 8.28 1.63
CA GLU A 149 -3.88 9.11 0.56
C GLU A 149 -4.26 8.58 -0.81
N VAL A 150 -4.53 9.49 -1.74
CA VAL A 150 -4.90 9.20 -3.13
C VAL A 150 -3.66 9.31 -4.01
N ASP A 151 -3.17 8.18 -4.53
CA ASP A 151 -2.04 8.15 -5.48
C ASP A 151 -2.44 8.50 -6.91
N GLY A 152 -3.73 8.44 -7.21
CA GLY A 152 -4.23 8.79 -8.53
C GLY A 152 -5.74 8.62 -8.67
N ILE A 153 -6.25 9.01 -9.85
CA ILE A 153 -7.62 8.78 -10.27
C ILE A 153 -7.60 7.64 -11.30
N SER A 154 -8.30 6.55 -10.98
CA SER A 154 -8.35 5.36 -11.85
C SER A 154 -9.42 5.45 -12.92
N LYS A 155 -10.39 6.36 -12.77
CA LYS A 155 -11.50 6.54 -13.71
C LYS A 155 -11.83 8.02 -13.89
N ALA A 156 -11.49 8.57 -15.06
CA ALA A 156 -11.58 10.00 -15.35
C ALA A 156 -13.03 10.56 -15.28
N ASP A 157 -14.02 9.72 -15.53
CA ASP A 157 -15.46 10.02 -15.43
C ASP A 157 -16.11 9.43 -14.16
N GLY A 158 -15.31 8.92 -13.24
CA GLY A 158 -15.74 8.27 -12.01
C GLY A 158 -16.20 9.26 -10.93
N PRO A 159 -16.80 8.73 -9.84
CA PRO A 159 -17.30 9.53 -8.71
C PRO A 159 -16.25 10.47 -8.12
N ALA A 160 -15.05 9.99 -7.85
CA ALA A 160 -13.96 10.79 -7.28
C ALA A 160 -13.54 11.94 -8.21
N ALA A 161 -13.38 11.66 -9.52
CA ALA A 161 -13.00 12.67 -10.50
C ALA A 161 -14.07 13.77 -10.61
N LYS A 162 -15.34 13.38 -10.69
CA LYS A 162 -16.48 14.32 -10.75
C LYS A 162 -16.61 15.18 -9.51
N ALA A 163 -16.27 14.62 -8.34
CA ALA A 163 -16.25 15.34 -7.07
C ALA A 163 -15.02 16.27 -6.91
N GLY A 164 -14.05 16.19 -7.83
CA GLY A 164 -12.83 17.00 -7.77
C GLY A 164 -11.78 16.49 -6.80
N ILE A 165 -11.79 15.20 -6.46
CA ILE A 165 -10.70 14.54 -5.73
C ILE A 165 -9.48 14.45 -6.66
N LEU A 166 -8.29 14.72 -6.13
CA LEU A 166 -7.04 14.79 -6.88
C LEU A 166 -5.98 13.87 -6.24
N LYS A 167 -4.95 13.54 -7.03
CA LYS A 167 -3.74 12.92 -6.49
C LYS A 167 -3.13 13.77 -5.38
N GLY A 168 -2.73 13.13 -4.29
CA GLY A 168 -2.15 13.76 -3.10
C GLY A 168 -3.17 14.16 -2.04
N ASP A 169 -4.48 14.12 -2.32
CA ASP A 169 -5.51 14.27 -1.30
C ASP A 169 -5.43 13.14 -0.28
N VAL A 170 -5.77 13.44 0.96
CA VAL A 170 -5.89 12.43 2.02
C VAL A 170 -7.34 12.38 2.50
N ILE A 171 -8.04 11.31 2.22
CA ILE A 171 -9.41 11.08 2.70
C ILE A 171 -9.37 10.85 4.20
N LYS A 172 -10.06 11.71 4.96
CA LYS A 172 -10.13 11.72 6.42
C LYS A 172 -11.39 11.05 6.94
N THR A 173 -12.54 11.39 6.34
CA THR A 173 -13.82 10.81 6.73
C THR A 173 -14.72 10.57 5.53
N ILE A 174 -15.63 9.62 5.68
CA ILE A 174 -16.77 9.40 4.77
C ILE A 174 -18.03 9.44 5.62
N ASP A 175 -18.96 10.37 5.34
CA ASP A 175 -20.17 10.66 6.13
C ASP A 175 -19.87 10.77 7.64
N GLY A 176 -18.81 11.53 7.97
CA GLY A 176 -18.36 11.77 9.35
C GLY A 176 -17.67 10.57 10.03
N LYS A 177 -17.62 9.42 9.39
CA LYS A 177 -16.92 8.24 9.92
C LYS A 177 -15.44 8.30 9.53
N PRO A 178 -14.49 8.17 10.48
CA PRO A 178 -13.07 8.29 10.18
C PRO A 178 -12.59 7.19 9.23
N ILE A 179 -11.64 7.55 8.39
CA ILE A 179 -10.87 6.66 7.53
C ILE A 179 -9.41 6.78 7.95
N ASN A 180 -8.88 5.77 8.59
CA ASN A 180 -7.49 5.73 9.06
C ASN A 180 -6.59 4.92 8.11
N ASP A 181 -7.19 3.99 7.35
CA ASP A 181 -6.48 3.10 6.44
C ASP A 181 -7.37 2.67 5.26
N ILE A 182 -6.77 1.91 4.35
CA ILE A 182 -7.46 1.35 3.18
C ILE A 182 -8.60 0.39 3.57
N TYR A 183 -8.49 -0.32 4.69
CA TYR A 183 -9.50 -1.31 5.08
C TYR A 183 -10.78 -0.62 5.57
N GLU A 184 -10.65 0.44 6.37
CA GLU A 184 -11.81 1.24 6.77
C GLU A 184 -12.46 1.91 5.56
N PHE A 185 -11.67 2.36 4.59
CA PHE A 185 -12.21 2.87 3.33
C PHE A 185 -12.99 1.79 2.55
N MET A 186 -12.43 0.58 2.42
CA MET A 186 -13.10 -0.52 1.74
C MET A 186 -14.37 -0.96 2.47
N ASP A 187 -14.36 -0.99 3.81
CA ASP A 187 -15.56 -1.26 4.61
C ASP A 187 -16.67 -0.24 4.29
N ARG A 188 -16.33 1.06 4.21
CA ARG A 188 -17.28 2.10 3.84
C ARG A 188 -17.78 1.94 2.40
N LEU A 189 -16.85 1.67 1.47
CA LEU A 189 -17.22 1.44 0.06
C LEU A 189 -18.23 0.28 -0.09
N GLY A 190 -18.08 -0.76 0.73
CA GLY A 190 -18.99 -1.91 0.76
C GLY A 190 -20.41 -1.60 1.23
N GLU A 191 -20.62 -0.48 1.93
CA GLU A 191 -21.93 -0.02 2.41
C GLU A 191 -22.68 0.84 1.38
N LEU A 192 -22.00 1.26 0.30
CA LEU A 192 -22.53 2.22 -0.66
C LEU A 192 -23.29 1.54 -1.80
N GLU A 193 -24.31 2.25 -2.29
CA GLU A 193 -25.18 1.83 -3.38
C GLU A 193 -25.11 2.82 -4.55
N PRO A 194 -25.38 2.39 -5.80
CA PRO A 194 -25.51 3.30 -6.93
C PRO A 194 -26.60 4.37 -6.67
N GLY A 195 -26.29 5.61 -7.02
CA GLY A 195 -27.16 6.77 -6.81
C GLY A 195 -27.03 7.45 -5.45
N MET A 196 -26.26 6.89 -4.50
CA MET A 196 -25.97 7.56 -3.23
C MET A 196 -25.03 8.75 -3.44
N THR A 197 -25.27 9.81 -2.65
CA THR A 197 -24.34 10.93 -2.50
C THR A 197 -23.86 10.96 -1.05
N ILE A 198 -22.56 10.92 -0.86
CA ILE A 198 -21.88 10.93 0.43
C ILE A 198 -21.03 12.19 0.60
N LYS A 199 -20.72 12.54 1.85
CA LYS A 199 -19.80 13.63 2.19
C LYS A 199 -18.41 13.04 2.48
N VAL A 200 -17.42 13.48 1.73
CA VAL A 200 -16.03 13.05 1.90
C VAL A 200 -15.19 14.23 2.36
N LEU A 201 -14.66 14.13 3.58
CA LEU A 201 -13.69 15.10 4.08
C LEU A 201 -12.29 14.67 3.60
N ILE A 202 -11.63 15.58 2.91
CA ILE A 202 -10.23 15.39 2.47
C ILE A 202 -9.33 16.45 3.09
N ASP A 203 -8.06 16.11 3.25
CA ASP A 203 -6.98 17.07 3.45
C ASP A 203 -6.24 17.25 2.11
N ARG A 204 -6.18 18.48 1.62
CA ARG A 204 -5.41 18.87 0.44
C ARG A 204 -4.37 19.89 0.82
N ASN A 205 -3.11 19.47 0.93
CA ASN A 205 -1.97 20.33 1.30
C ASN A 205 -2.17 21.05 2.65
N GLY A 206 -2.73 20.37 3.66
CA GLY A 206 -3.02 20.92 4.98
C GLY A 206 -4.33 21.69 5.10
N ALA A 207 -5.12 21.77 4.01
CA ALA A 207 -6.44 22.40 4.02
C ALA A 207 -7.54 21.34 3.92
N GLU A 208 -8.41 21.28 4.93
CA GLU A 208 -9.56 20.39 4.91
C GLU A 208 -10.66 20.90 3.97
N ARG A 209 -11.26 19.99 3.21
CA ARG A 209 -12.37 20.26 2.28
C ARG A 209 -13.39 19.14 2.35
N GLU A 210 -14.66 19.49 2.44
CA GLU A 210 -15.76 18.53 2.30
C GLU A 210 -16.26 18.53 0.86
N LEU A 211 -16.24 17.38 0.22
CA LEU A 211 -16.66 17.19 -1.17
C LEU A 211 -17.85 16.23 -1.22
N PRO A 212 -18.93 16.55 -1.97
CA PRO A 212 -19.99 15.60 -2.25
C PRO A 212 -19.55 14.64 -3.35
N VAL A 213 -19.62 13.34 -3.06
CA VAL A 213 -19.31 12.27 -4.02
C VAL A 213 -20.57 11.49 -4.33
N THR A 214 -20.97 11.44 -5.60
CA THR A 214 -22.18 10.71 -6.09
C THR A 214 -21.74 9.49 -6.90
N PHE A 215 -22.37 8.33 -6.62
CA PHE A 215 -22.11 7.03 -7.25
C PHE A 215 -23.12 6.67 -8.31
#